data_b11870a11f9e6ce5a927b99b6f20b622
#
_entry.id   b11870a11f9e6ce5a927b99b6f20b622
#
_cell.length_a   1.000
_cell.length_b   1.000
_cell.length_c   1.000
_cell.angle_alpha   90.00
_cell.angle_beta   90.00
_cell.angle_gamma   90.00
#
_symmetry.space_group_name_H-M   'P 1'
#
loop_
_entity.id
_entity.type
_entity.pdbx_description
1 polymer ?
#
loop_
_entity_poly.entity_id
_entity_poly.type
_entity_poly.pdbx_seq_one_letter_code
_entity_poly.pdbx_strand_id
1 'polypeptide(L)'
;CSSDLTDPTMTRFNITINEAVNLVLRAVQYGKGGEIFVPKLKAFTVNAMKDAIIDLVDVKAKAVRIPVRAGEKYHESMISKHELMNTYESNKDYIVYNYGGEGLDVKRKIPYKKTKLKEEYSSDEAELLTKEEIKEIIIREGLIKESLPDKYVVNTI
;
A
#
# COMPACT_ATOMS: atom_id res chain seq x y z
N CYS A 1 20.27 -5.70 -19.46
CA CYS A 1 19.07 -6.22 -18.79
C CYS A 1 17.86 -5.43 -19.25
N SER A 2 16.78 -6.07 -19.68
CA SER A 2 15.52 -5.41 -20.00
C SER A 2 14.51 -5.73 -18.89
N SER A 3 13.70 -4.75 -18.53
CA SER A 3 12.60 -4.93 -17.59
C SER A 3 11.29 -4.67 -18.32
N ASP A 4 10.38 -5.61 -18.24
CA ASP A 4 9.07 -5.48 -18.86
C ASP A 4 8.17 -4.59 -17.99
N LEU A 5 7.51 -3.63 -18.64
CA LEU A 5 6.62 -2.67 -17.98
C LEU A 5 5.30 -2.61 -18.76
N THR A 6 4.18 -2.87 -18.09
CA THR A 6 2.86 -2.83 -18.72
C THR A 6 2.40 -1.41 -18.97
N ASP A 7 2.13 -0.65 -17.90
CA ASP A 7 1.82 0.77 -18.01
C ASP A 7 2.48 1.57 -16.89
N PRO A 8 3.23 2.64 -17.22
CA PRO A 8 3.95 3.47 -16.25
C PRO A 8 3.01 4.25 -15.31
N THR A 9 1.76 4.47 -15.70
CA THR A 9 0.78 5.24 -14.93
C THR A 9 0.02 4.41 -13.89
N MET A 10 0.13 3.08 -13.96
CA MET A 10 -0.46 2.19 -12.95
C MET A 10 0.03 2.55 -11.55
N THR A 11 -0.88 2.48 -10.59
CA THR A 11 -0.55 2.75 -9.18
C THR A 11 -0.73 1.50 -8.31
N ARG A 12 0.08 1.40 -7.27
CA ARG A 12 0.04 0.32 -6.28
C ARG A 12 0.22 0.90 -4.89
N PHE A 13 -0.45 0.31 -3.90
CA PHE A 13 -0.19 0.65 -2.51
C PHE A 13 1.16 0.13 -2.06
N ASN A 14 1.80 0.86 -1.15
CA ASN A 14 3.03 0.46 -0.51
C ASN A 14 2.78 0.08 0.94
N ILE A 15 3.29 -1.07 1.36
CA ILE A 15 3.32 -1.51 2.75
C ILE A 15 4.61 -2.28 3.01
N THR A 16 5.31 -1.92 4.08
CA THR A 16 6.48 -2.67 4.53
C THR A 16 6.07 -3.86 5.41
N ILE A 17 6.96 -4.84 5.59
CA ILE A 17 6.70 -5.99 6.48
C ILE A 17 6.40 -5.53 7.91
N ASN A 18 7.14 -4.54 8.41
CA ASN A 18 6.93 -4.00 9.76
C ASN A 18 5.55 -3.32 9.89
N GLU A 19 5.10 -2.59 8.87
CA GLU A 19 3.77 -2.00 8.84
C GLU A 19 2.67 -3.06 8.79
N ALA A 20 2.86 -4.12 7.99
CA ALA A 20 1.93 -5.24 7.91
C ALA A 20 1.81 -6.00 9.25
N VAL A 21 2.93 -6.29 9.93
CA VAL A 21 2.93 -6.89 11.27
C VAL A 21 2.22 -5.99 12.28
N ASN A 22 2.52 -4.68 12.26
CA ASN A 22 1.86 -3.72 13.14
C ASN A 22 0.34 -3.61 12.87
N LEU A 23 -0.10 -3.75 11.62
CA LEU A 23 -1.53 -3.83 11.29
C LEU A 23 -2.19 -5.04 11.95
N VAL A 24 -1.57 -6.22 11.84
CA VAL A 24 -2.07 -7.45 12.47
C VAL A 24 -2.15 -7.28 13.99
N LEU A 25 -1.12 -6.74 14.63
CA LEU A 25 -1.11 -6.50 16.08
C LEU A 25 -2.22 -5.52 16.50
N ARG A 26 -2.49 -4.45 15.74
CA ARG A 26 -3.60 -3.54 15.99
C ARG A 26 -4.96 -4.24 15.83
N ALA A 27 -5.11 -5.06 14.80
CA ALA A 27 -6.34 -5.82 14.57
C ALA A 27 -6.61 -6.78 15.74
N VAL A 28 -5.59 -7.47 16.26
CA VAL A 28 -5.73 -8.35 17.42
C VAL A 28 -6.03 -7.56 18.69
N GLN A 29 -5.38 -6.43 18.89
CA GLN A 29 -5.55 -5.61 20.13
C GLN A 29 -6.90 -4.91 20.20
N TYR A 30 -7.39 -4.38 19.09
CA TYR A 30 -8.57 -3.51 19.06
C TYR A 30 -9.80 -4.16 18.43
N GLY A 31 -9.61 -5.22 17.66
CA GLY A 31 -10.71 -5.98 17.07
C GLY A 31 -11.58 -6.67 18.12
N LYS A 32 -12.84 -6.79 17.80
CA LYS A 32 -13.84 -7.45 18.66
C LYS A 32 -14.54 -8.59 17.91
N GLY A 33 -14.22 -8.82 16.66
CA GLY A 33 -14.79 -9.80 15.74
C GLY A 33 -15.63 -9.16 14.65
N GLY A 34 -15.37 -9.55 13.40
CA GLY A 34 -16.08 -9.10 12.20
C GLY A 34 -15.62 -7.76 11.61
N GLU A 35 -14.64 -7.07 12.22
CA GLU A 35 -14.02 -5.89 11.64
C GLU A 35 -12.95 -6.27 10.62
N ILE A 36 -12.87 -5.50 9.52
CA ILE A 36 -11.76 -5.55 8.57
C ILE A 36 -10.93 -4.27 8.78
N PHE A 37 -9.66 -4.44 9.17
CA PHE A 37 -8.73 -3.33 9.33
C PHE A 37 -8.00 -3.09 8.01
N VAL A 38 -8.17 -1.90 7.45
CA VAL A 38 -7.54 -1.46 6.21
C VAL A 38 -6.58 -0.32 6.52
N PRO A 39 -5.26 -0.48 6.35
CA PRO A 39 -4.30 0.56 6.72
C PRO A 39 -4.39 1.75 5.77
N LYS A 40 -4.16 2.96 6.30
CA LYS A 40 -4.01 4.18 5.52
C LYS A 40 -2.60 4.19 4.93
N LEU A 41 -2.47 3.79 3.67
CA LEU A 41 -1.20 3.64 2.97
C LEU A 41 -0.98 4.76 1.96
N LYS A 42 0.29 5.07 1.71
CA LYS A 42 0.71 5.78 0.50
C LYS A 42 0.77 4.80 -0.68
N ALA A 43 0.65 5.34 -1.87
CA ALA A 43 0.79 4.57 -3.12
C ALA A 43 2.02 5.04 -3.90
N PHE A 44 2.36 4.36 -4.97
CA PHE A 44 3.38 4.78 -5.92
C PHE A 44 2.93 4.47 -7.34
N THR A 45 3.43 5.22 -8.32
CA THR A 45 3.31 4.85 -9.72
C THR A 45 4.37 3.82 -10.08
N VAL A 46 4.02 2.88 -10.95
CA VAL A 46 4.98 1.86 -11.42
C VAL A 46 6.22 2.52 -12.05
N ASN A 47 6.04 3.69 -12.69
CA ASN A 47 7.16 4.46 -13.21
C ASN A 47 8.09 4.99 -12.12
N ALA A 48 7.56 5.57 -11.05
CA ALA A 48 8.39 6.07 -9.94
C ALA A 48 9.19 4.95 -9.27
N MET A 49 8.57 3.78 -9.08
CA MET A 49 9.25 2.59 -8.55
C MET A 49 10.37 2.13 -9.48
N LYS A 50 10.11 2.01 -10.79
CA LYS A 50 11.13 1.67 -11.79
C LYS A 50 12.31 2.64 -11.74
N ASP A 51 12.03 3.96 -11.75
CA ASP A 51 13.07 4.98 -11.74
C ASP A 51 13.89 4.95 -10.44
N ALA A 52 13.24 4.71 -9.29
CA ALA A 52 13.91 4.55 -8.01
C ALA A 52 14.87 3.34 -8.00
N ILE A 53 14.43 2.19 -8.53
CA ILE A 53 15.26 0.98 -8.61
C ILE A 53 16.44 1.18 -9.55
N ILE A 54 16.21 1.76 -10.75
CA ILE A 54 17.29 2.02 -11.73
C ILE A 54 18.36 2.93 -11.11
N ASP A 55 17.95 3.99 -10.41
CA ASP A 55 18.88 4.90 -9.73
C ASP A 55 19.72 4.20 -8.65
N LEU A 56 19.12 3.24 -7.92
CA LEU A 56 19.79 2.54 -6.83
C LEU A 56 20.78 1.47 -7.31
N VAL A 57 20.45 0.75 -8.38
CA VAL A 57 21.30 -0.35 -8.87
C VAL A 57 22.34 0.12 -9.89
N ASP A 58 22.32 1.39 -10.29
CA ASP A 58 23.25 2.01 -11.27
C ASP A 58 23.40 1.20 -12.58
N VAL A 59 22.33 0.58 -13.03
CA VAL A 59 22.30 -0.26 -14.23
C VAL A 59 21.61 0.50 -15.36
N LYS A 60 22.25 0.53 -16.53
CA LYS A 60 21.61 0.97 -17.78
C LYS A 60 20.57 -0.08 -18.22
N ALA A 61 19.42 -0.09 -17.54
CA ALA A 61 18.30 -0.95 -17.89
C ALA A 61 17.40 -0.26 -18.91
N LYS A 62 17.03 -0.97 -19.97
CA LYS A 62 15.95 -0.53 -20.87
C LYS A 62 14.64 -1.09 -20.38
N ALA A 63 13.69 -0.22 -20.07
CA ALA A 63 12.30 -0.62 -19.86
C ALA A 63 11.65 -0.88 -21.22
N VAL A 64 11.08 -2.05 -21.41
CA VAL A 64 10.33 -2.42 -22.61
C VAL A 64 8.85 -2.41 -22.24
N ARG A 65 8.06 -1.59 -22.94
CA ARG A 65 6.61 -1.56 -22.75
C ARG A 65 5.99 -2.79 -23.39
N ILE A 66 5.24 -3.54 -22.59
CA ILE A 66 4.45 -4.68 -23.03
C ILE A 66 2.95 -4.38 -22.88
N PRO A 67 2.06 -5.07 -23.62
CA PRO A 67 0.63 -4.92 -23.45
C PRO A 67 0.18 -5.25 -22.02
N VAL A 68 -0.83 -4.52 -21.54
CA VAL A 68 -1.47 -4.80 -20.24
C VAL A 68 -2.09 -6.19 -20.30
N ARG A 69 -1.85 -6.99 -19.26
CA ARG A 69 -2.35 -8.37 -19.19
C ARG A 69 -3.84 -8.39 -18.88
N ALA A 70 -4.54 -9.41 -19.37
CA ALA A 70 -5.95 -9.61 -19.04
C ALA A 70 -6.11 -9.76 -17.50
N GLY A 71 -7.01 -8.95 -16.92
CA GLY A 71 -7.26 -8.94 -15.47
C GLY A 71 -6.28 -8.07 -14.65
N GLU A 72 -5.27 -7.47 -15.27
CA GLU A 72 -4.38 -6.53 -14.59
C GLU A 72 -5.11 -5.19 -14.37
N LYS A 73 -5.15 -4.75 -13.12
CA LYS A 73 -5.80 -3.49 -12.76
C LYS A 73 -4.84 -2.32 -12.94
N TYR A 74 -5.35 -1.20 -13.46
CA TYR A 74 -4.60 0.06 -13.49
C TYR A 74 -4.34 0.60 -12.09
N HIS A 75 -5.35 0.53 -11.21
CA HIS A 75 -5.29 0.98 -9.82
C HIS A 75 -5.86 -0.11 -8.91
N GLU A 76 -5.34 -0.19 -7.70
CA GLU A 76 -5.83 -1.13 -6.68
C GLU A 76 -6.84 -0.45 -5.77
N SER A 77 -7.94 -1.13 -5.45
CA SER A 77 -8.95 -0.66 -4.52
C SER A 77 -8.95 -1.53 -3.27
N MET A 78 -8.89 -0.91 -2.09
CA MET A 78 -8.95 -1.58 -0.78
C MET A 78 -10.32 -1.46 -0.11
N ILE A 79 -11.07 -0.38 -0.40
CA ILE A 79 -12.42 -0.18 0.12
C ILE A 79 -13.28 0.28 -1.04
N SER A 80 -14.25 -0.53 -1.39
CA SER A 80 -15.19 -0.22 -2.45
C SER A 80 -16.21 0.85 -2.02
N LYS A 81 -16.86 1.48 -2.99
CA LYS A 81 -17.93 2.46 -2.75
C LYS A 81 -19.08 1.89 -1.91
N HIS A 82 -19.39 0.61 -2.06
CA HIS A 82 -20.44 -0.06 -1.28
C HIS A 82 -20.07 -0.26 0.19
N GLU A 83 -18.78 -0.41 0.50
CA GLU A 83 -18.29 -0.58 1.87
C GLU A 83 -18.19 0.73 2.65
N LEU A 84 -18.19 1.88 1.96
CA LEU A 84 -18.05 3.20 2.60
C LEU A 84 -19.12 3.45 3.66
N MET A 85 -20.36 2.98 3.42
CA MET A 85 -21.46 3.15 4.39
C MET A 85 -21.17 2.46 5.73
N ASN A 86 -20.32 1.42 5.73
CA ASN A 86 -19.93 0.64 6.89
C ASN A 86 -18.48 0.90 7.33
N THR A 87 -17.84 1.93 6.76
CA THR A 87 -16.45 2.27 7.03
C THR A 87 -16.35 3.38 8.07
N TYR A 88 -15.47 3.15 9.02
CA TYR A 88 -15.07 4.06 10.08
C TYR A 88 -13.57 4.28 10.02
N GLU A 89 -13.04 5.21 10.77
CA GLU A 89 -11.61 5.49 10.75
C GLU A 89 -11.01 5.77 12.13
N SER A 90 -9.79 5.31 12.29
CA SER A 90 -8.82 5.70 13.30
C SER A 90 -7.75 6.61 12.66
N ASN A 91 -6.73 6.98 13.44
CA ASN A 91 -5.60 7.74 12.90
C ASN A 91 -4.80 6.95 11.85
N LYS A 92 -4.70 5.61 11.99
CA LYS A 92 -3.84 4.76 11.15
C LYS A 92 -4.59 3.86 10.18
N ASP A 93 -5.86 3.54 10.50
CA ASP A 93 -6.61 2.53 9.77
C ASP A 93 -8.01 3.01 9.45
N TYR A 94 -8.57 2.52 8.35
CA TYR A 94 -10.00 2.41 8.15
C TYR A 94 -10.47 1.08 8.73
N ILE A 95 -11.68 1.07 9.29
CA ILE A 95 -12.29 -0.12 9.87
C ILE A 95 -13.62 -0.35 9.17
N VAL A 96 -13.71 -1.40 8.39
CA VAL A 96 -14.93 -1.79 7.69
C VAL A 96 -15.67 -2.82 8.52
N TYR A 97 -16.94 -2.53 8.84
CA TYR A 97 -17.82 -3.45 9.53
C TYR A 97 -18.67 -4.21 8.53
N ASN A 98 -18.54 -5.53 8.51
CA ASN A 98 -19.40 -6.37 7.69
C ASN A 98 -20.62 -6.83 8.50
N TYR A 99 -21.76 -6.21 8.25
CA TYR A 99 -23.01 -6.53 8.96
C TYR A 99 -23.74 -7.80 8.45
N GLY A 100 -23.18 -8.52 7.46
CA GLY A 100 -23.79 -9.70 6.86
C GLY A 100 -23.44 -11.04 7.53
N GLY A 101 -22.62 -11.02 8.60
CA GLY A 101 -22.22 -12.24 9.32
C GLY A 101 -23.14 -12.56 10.50
N GLU A 102 -23.49 -13.83 10.70
CA GLU A 102 -24.14 -14.30 11.94
C GLU A 102 -23.26 -13.96 13.15
N GLY A 103 -23.82 -13.23 14.13
CA GLY A 103 -23.14 -12.93 15.39
C GLY A 103 -22.68 -11.47 15.59
N LEU A 104 -22.88 -10.58 14.64
CA LEU A 104 -22.60 -9.15 14.85
C LEU A 104 -23.82 -8.49 15.54
N ASP A 105 -23.65 -8.12 16.80
CA ASP A 105 -24.66 -7.36 17.53
C ASP A 105 -24.80 -5.96 16.92
N VAL A 106 -25.90 -5.72 16.21
CA VAL A 106 -26.24 -4.44 15.54
C VAL A 106 -26.29 -3.27 16.56
N LYS A 107 -26.41 -3.56 17.86
CA LYS A 107 -26.44 -2.57 18.97
C LYS A 107 -25.05 -2.20 19.47
N ARG A 108 -23.99 -2.76 18.88
CA ARG A 108 -22.62 -2.52 19.34
C ARG A 108 -22.21 -1.06 19.14
N LYS A 109 -21.75 -0.43 20.20
CA LYS A 109 -21.17 0.92 20.15
C LYS A 109 -19.84 0.86 19.41
N ILE A 110 -19.78 1.50 18.23
CA ILE A 110 -18.56 1.61 17.42
C ILE A 110 -17.66 2.70 18.02
N PRO A 111 -16.42 2.39 18.43
CA PRO A 111 -15.52 3.35 19.08
C PRO A 111 -14.78 4.28 18.09
N TYR A 112 -15.02 4.13 16.81
CA TYR A 112 -14.35 4.87 15.73
C TYR A 112 -15.26 5.95 15.14
N LYS A 113 -14.65 6.98 14.53
CA LYS A 113 -15.39 8.02 13.82
C LYS A 113 -15.80 7.50 12.44
N LYS A 114 -16.91 7.99 11.92
CA LYS A 114 -17.30 7.72 10.54
C LYS A 114 -16.22 8.22 9.59
N THR A 115 -15.91 7.45 8.56
CA THR A 115 -14.90 7.87 7.57
C THR A 115 -15.31 9.16 6.86
N LYS A 116 -14.29 9.93 6.46
CA LYS A 116 -14.45 11.11 5.61
C LYS A 116 -14.33 10.79 4.12
N LEU A 117 -14.01 9.57 3.76
CA LEU A 117 -13.96 9.13 2.36
C LEU A 117 -15.33 9.33 1.72
N LYS A 118 -15.33 9.89 0.52
CA LYS A 118 -16.53 10.09 -0.31
C LYS A 118 -16.61 9.10 -1.47
N GLU A 119 -15.47 8.65 -1.92
CA GLU A 119 -15.29 7.68 -2.99
C GLU A 119 -14.46 6.48 -2.48
N GLU A 120 -14.31 5.46 -3.29
CA GLU A 120 -13.53 4.27 -2.94
C GLU A 120 -12.11 4.63 -2.49
N TYR A 121 -11.52 3.80 -1.64
CA TYR A 121 -10.13 3.95 -1.26
C TYR A 121 -9.26 3.17 -2.22
N SER A 122 -8.76 3.86 -3.23
CA SER A 122 -7.96 3.32 -4.33
C SER A 122 -6.57 3.95 -4.38
N SER A 123 -5.64 3.27 -5.05
CA SER A 123 -4.22 3.65 -5.08
C SER A 123 -3.92 4.91 -5.90
N ASP A 124 -4.81 5.31 -6.81
CA ASP A 124 -4.71 6.55 -7.58
C ASP A 124 -5.20 7.79 -6.80
N GLU A 125 -6.11 7.59 -5.83
CA GLU A 125 -6.61 8.64 -4.94
C GLU A 125 -5.76 8.79 -3.66
N ALA A 126 -4.85 7.84 -3.39
CA ALA A 126 -3.97 7.89 -2.24
C ALA A 126 -2.81 8.87 -2.45
N GLU A 127 -2.23 9.36 -1.34
CA GLU A 127 -0.99 10.15 -1.39
C GLU A 127 0.12 9.34 -2.06
N LEU A 128 0.73 9.92 -3.11
CA LEU A 128 1.78 9.25 -3.87
C LEU A 128 3.15 9.49 -3.25
N LEU A 129 3.91 8.41 -3.13
CA LEU A 129 5.33 8.45 -2.80
C LEU A 129 6.13 9.06 -3.95
N THR A 130 7.04 9.95 -3.60
CA THR A 130 8.06 10.43 -4.53
C THR A 130 9.11 9.35 -4.81
N LYS A 131 9.88 9.51 -5.89
CA LYS A 131 10.99 8.60 -6.20
C LYS A 131 12.00 8.52 -5.05
N GLU A 132 12.27 9.65 -4.40
CA GLU A 132 13.20 9.75 -3.27
C GLU A 132 12.70 8.98 -2.06
N GLU A 133 11.42 9.14 -1.69
CA GLU A 133 10.80 8.37 -0.60
C GLU A 133 10.82 6.87 -0.87
N ILE A 134 10.59 6.44 -2.13
CA ILE A 134 10.67 5.03 -2.53
C ILE A 134 12.11 4.52 -2.35
N LYS A 135 13.13 5.28 -2.76
CA LYS A 135 14.55 4.90 -2.57
C LYS A 135 14.88 4.74 -1.09
N GLU A 136 14.44 5.68 -0.24
CA GLU A 136 14.64 5.61 1.20
C GLU A 136 14.01 4.35 1.81
N ILE A 137 12.80 4.00 1.39
CA ILE A 137 12.12 2.76 1.83
C ILE A 137 12.93 1.54 1.41
N ILE A 138 13.34 1.44 0.14
CA ILE A 138 14.11 0.31 -0.39
C ILE A 138 15.43 0.12 0.38
N ILE A 139 16.13 1.21 0.67
CA ILE A 139 17.40 1.18 1.43
C ILE A 139 17.15 0.77 2.88
N ARG A 140 16.19 1.40 3.55
CA ARG A 140 15.86 1.12 4.94
C ARG A 140 15.41 -0.32 5.18
N GLU A 141 14.60 -0.85 4.27
CA GLU A 141 14.14 -2.24 4.35
C GLU A 141 15.19 -3.26 3.86
N GLY A 142 16.33 -2.78 3.35
CA GLY A 142 17.45 -3.64 2.94
C GLY A 142 17.16 -4.53 1.74
N LEU A 143 16.29 -4.10 0.84
CA LEU A 143 15.80 -4.92 -0.27
C LEU A 143 16.83 -5.12 -1.39
N ILE A 144 17.88 -4.27 -1.48
CA ILE A 144 18.90 -4.30 -2.55
C ILE A 144 20.32 -4.27 -1.94
N LYS A 145 20.53 -4.91 -0.79
CA LYS A 145 21.83 -4.87 -0.07
C LYS A 145 23.03 -5.32 -0.89
N GLU A 146 22.88 -6.34 -1.71
CA GLU A 146 23.99 -6.93 -2.50
C GLU A 146 24.36 -6.14 -3.76
N SER A 147 23.52 -5.17 -4.16
CA SER A 147 23.65 -4.44 -5.43
C SER A 147 23.87 -2.94 -5.25
N LEU A 148 23.84 -2.45 -4.00
CA LEU A 148 23.98 -1.01 -3.74
C LEU A 148 25.45 -0.59 -3.90
N PRO A 149 25.73 0.50 -4.66
CA PRO A 149 27.03 1.16 -4.59
C PRO A 149 27.38 1.53 -3.15
N ASP A 150 28.66 1.51 -2.78
CA ASP A 150 29.16 1.76 -1.41
C ASP A 150 28.60 3.02 -0.76
N LYS A 151 28.27 4.04 -1.57
CA LYS A 151 27.66 5.30 -1.12
C LYS A 151 26.28 5.16 -0.44
N TYR A 152 25.60 4.01 -0.60
CA TYR A 152 24.29 3.72 -0.01
C TYR A 152 24.36 2.64 1.09
N VAL A 153 25.53 2.09 1.36
CA VAL A 153 25.69 1.12 2.45
C VAL A 153 25.70 1.88 3.77
N VAL A 154 24.57 1.89 4.46
CA VAL A 154 24.49 2.37 5.83
C VAL A 154 25.04 1.29 6.74
N ASN A 155 26.23 1.53 7.32
CA ASN A 155 26.75 0.67 8.39
C ASN A 155 25.79 0.77 9.58
N THR A 156 24.91 -0.21 9.70
CA THR A 156 24.09 -0.39 10.90
C THR A 156 25.02 -0.98 11.96
N ILE A 157 25.42 -0.14 12.91
CA ILE A 157 26.10 -0.55 14.17
C ILE A 157 25.06 -1.21 15.06
#